data_9e1c7f5ad55c4335566a4aae21939ed7
#
_entry.id   9e1c7f5ad55c4335566a4aae21939ed7
#
_cell.length_a   1.000
_cell.length_b   1.000
_cell.length_c   1.000
_cell.angle_alpha   90.00
_cell.angle_beta   90.00
_cell.angle_gamma   90.00
#
_symmetry.space_group_name_H-M   'P 1'
#
loop_
_entity.id
_entity.type
_entity.pdbx_description
1 polymer ?
#
loop_
_entity_poly.entity_id
_entity_poly.type
_entity_poly.pdbx_seq_one_letter_code
_entity_poly.pdbx_strand_id
1 'polypeptide(L)'
;MPELPEVETTRQGLLPRLQGHTLRHIVVRNPRLRWPVPDDLEARLAGRALQSLDRRGKYLLFDFGAGTQIVHLGMSGSLRVAGPNEPAALHDHVDWLFDDGTILRLRDPRRFGAVLWTDDVARHPLLAHLGPEPLTPAFDAAWLHAHCRRRNAAIKQVIMDAGVVVGVGNIYASESLFHAGIRPATAARRLSRPACERLVTAIKHVLTAAIAAGGSSLRDYVDSSGELGYFQLQTRVYDRAGLPCKTCATPIRRIVQGQRASFYCPVCQR
;
A
#
# COMPACT_ATOMS: atom_id res chain seq x y z
N MET A 1 -5.56 -6.23 -2.10
CA MET A 1 -4.11 -5.93 -2.15
C MET A 1 -3.89 -4.74 -1.26
N PRO A 2 -3.06 -4.85 -0.24
CA PRO A 2 -2.68 -3.70 0.57
C PRO A 2 -2.16 -2.55 -0.29
N GLU A 3 -2.74 -1.36 -0.13
CA GLU A 3 -2.31 -0.11 -0.75
C GLU A 3 -1.60 0.74 0.30
N LEU A 4 -1.29 2.00 0.04
CA LEU A 4 -0.54 2.84 0.97
C LEU A 4 -1.17 2.91 2.38
N PRO A 5 -2.51 3.11 2.55
CA PRO A 5 -3.08 3.20 3.88
C PRO A 5 -2.92 1.92 4.71
N GLU A 6 -3.10 0.74 4.11
CA GLU A 6 -2.94 -0.53 4.81
C GLU A 6 -1.48 -0.75 5.24
N VAL A 7 -0.52 -0.40 4.38
CA VAL A 7 0.91 -0.51 4.69
C VAL A 7 1.31 0.49 5.79
N GLU A 8 0.77 1.71 5.75
CA GLU A 8 1.01 2.74 6.77
C GLU A 8 0.40 2.34 8.13
N THR A 9 -0.82 1.81 8.14
CA THR A 9 -1.46 1.29 9.36
C THR A 9 -0.65 0.14 9.96
N THR A 10 -0.17 -0.79 9.11
CA THR A 10 0.73 -1.87 9.55
C THR A 10 2.00 -1.28 10.18
N ARG A 11 2.64 -0.31 9.54
CA ARG A 11 3.84 0.36 10.06
C ARG A 11 3.59 0.98 11.44
N GLN A 12 2.51 1.76 11.56
CA GLN A 12 2.14 2.45 12.80
C GLN A 12 1.86 1.47 13.95
N GLY A 13 1.22 0.35 13.67
CA GLY A 13 0.93 -0.67 14.67
C GLY A 13 2.16 -1.49 15.09
N LEU A 14 3.12 -1.68 14.19
CA LEU A 14 4.35 -2.44 14.48
C LEU A 14 5.44 -1.61 15.14
N LEU A 15 5.59 -0.33 14.77
CA LEU A 15 6.68 0.53 15.22
C LEU A 15 6.86 0.57 16.73
N PRO A 16 5.80 0.82 17.55
CA PRO A 16 5.95 0.88 19.01
C PRO A 16 6.33 -0.45 19.67
N ARG A 17 6.14 -1.56 18.96
CA ARG A 17 6.39 -2.91 19.46
C ARG A 17 7.75 -3.46 19.08
N LEU A 18 8.38 -2.89 18.05
CA LEU A 18 9.60 -3.46 17.47
C LEU A 18 10.81 -2.53 17.57
N GLN A 19 10.59 -1.21 17.59
CA GLN A 19 11.69 -0.25 17.57
C GLN A 19 12.53 -0.35 18.85
N GLY A 20 13.85 -0.44 18.66
CA GLY A 20 14.82 -0.59 19.73
C GLY A 20 15.06 -2.02 20.17
N HIS A 21 14.16 -2.97 19.83
CA HIS A 21 14.36 -4.39 20.14
C HIS A 21 15.36 -5.04 19.20
N THR A 22 16.14 -5.97 19.76
CA THR A 22 17.19 -6.70 19.04
C THR A 22 16.61 -7.98 18.43
N LEU A 23 16.82 -8.16 17.13
CA LEU A 23 16.48 -9.40 16.47
C LEU A 23 17.38 -10.54 16.93
N ARG A 24 16.79 -11.64 17.40
CA ARG A 24 17.51 -12.84 17.87
C ARG A 24 17.60 -13.89 16.78
N HIS A 25 16.49 -14.15 16.09
CA HIS A 25 16.39 -15.26 15.16
C HIS A 25 15.37 -15.00 14.07
N ILE A 26 15.53 -15.61 12.87
CA ILE A 26 14.56 -15.61 11.78
C ILE A 26 14.21 -17.05 11.41
N VAL A 27 12.93 -17.37 11.41
CA VAL A 27 12.45 -18.68 10.95
C VAL A 27 11.81 -18.51 9.58
N VAL A 28 12.47 -18.99 8.53
CA VAL A 28 11.93 -19.01 7.17
C VAL A 28 11.37 -20.39 6.86
N ARG A 29 10.03 -20.54 6.91
CA ARG A 29 9.33 -21.81 6.60
C ARG A 29 9.16 -22.02 5.11
N ASN A 30 8.96 -20.94 4.38
CA ASN A 30 8.85 -20.99 2.91
C ASN A 30 9.57 -19.80 2.27
N PRO A 31 10.77 -20.02 1.71
CA PRO A 31 11.52 -18.95 1.06
C PRO A 31 10.96 -18.51 -0.30
N ARG A 32 10.05 -19.30 -0.91
CA ARG A 32 9.51 -19.06 -2.26
C ARG A 32 8.34 -18.07 -2.23
N LEU A 33 8.64 -16.81 -1.94
CA LEU A 33 7.74 -15.67 -2.15
C LEU A 33 7.84 -15.18 -3.60
N ARG A 34 7.37 -13.95 -3.91
CA ARG A 34 7.49 -13.35 -5.25
C ARG A 34 8.96 -13.32 -5.74
N TRP A 35 9.87 -13.02 -4.85
CA TRP A 35 11.31 -13.24 -4.98
C TRP A 35 11.74 -14.11 -3.80
N PRO A 36 12.74 -14.97 -3.98
CA PRO A 36 13.26 -15.76 -2.87
C PRO A 36 13.68 -14.88 -1.68
N VAL A 37 13.35 -15.33 -0.48
CA VAL A 37 13.90 -14.70 0.73
C VAL A 37 15.41 -14.93 0.73
N PRO A 38 16.27 -13.92 0.98
CA PRO A 38 17.71 -14.11 0.99
C PRO A 38 18.12 -15.15 2.04
N ASP A 39 18.95 -16.11 1.64
CA ASP A 39 19.38 -17.21 2.51
C ASP A 39 20.30 -16.73 3.67
N ASP A 40 20.97 -15.59 3.48
CA ASP A 40 21.84 -14.94 4.46
C ASP A 40 21.13 -13.87 5.32
N LEU A 41 19.80 -13.74 5.21
CA LEU A 41 19.05 -12.70 5.91
C LEU A 41 19.23 -12.74 7.41
N GLU A 42 19.22 -13.93 8.03
CA GLU A 42 19.45 -14.08 9.46
C GLU A 42 20.87 -13.66 9.86
N ALA A 43 21.88 -14.10 9.10
CA ALA A 43 23.28 -13.74 9.39
C ALA A 43 23.51 -12.21 9.31
N ARG A 44 22.75 -11.51 8.49
CA ARG A 44 22.79 -10.04 8.38
C ARG A 44 22.13 -9.33 9.55
N LEU A 45 21.07 -9.90 10.11
CA LEU A 45 20.14 -9.22 11.02
C LEU A 45 20.26 -9.67 12.48
N ALA A 46 20.65 -10.92 12.77
CA ALA A 46 20.75 -11.43 14.12
C ALA A 46 21.72 -10.61 14.98
N GLY A 47 21.29 -10.29 16.19
CA GLY A 47 22.05 -9.44 17.12
C GLY A 47 21.95 -7.94 16.86
N ARG A 48 21.16 -7.49 15.86
CA ARG A 48 20.98 -6.07 15.56
C ARG A 48 19.63 -5.56 16.08
N ALA A 49 19.66 -4.35 16.62
CA ALA A 49 18.44 -3.65 17.02
C ALA A 49 17.77 -2.99 15.82
N LEU A 50 16.44 -3.05 15.77
CA LEU A 50 15.65 -2.28 14.79
C LEU A 50 15.73 -0.79 15.15
N GLN A 51 16.40 0.00 14.32
CA GLN A 51 16.58 1.44 14.53
C GLN A 51 15.34 2.24 14.10
N SER A 52 14.83 1.95 12.91
CA SER A 52 13.60 2.57 12.42
C SER A 52 12.76 1.60 11.59
N LEU A 53 11.47 1.89 11.50
CA LEU A 53 10.51 1.26 10.60
C LEU A 53 9.82 2.35 9.79
N ASP A 54 10.19 2.45 8.53
CA ASP A 54 9.71 3.46 7.60
C ASP A 54 8.85 2.83 6.49
N ARG A 55 8.26 3.68 5.66
CA ARG A 55 7.47 3.27 4.49
C ARG A 55 7.88 4.07 3.25
N ARG A 56 7.98 3.36 2.14
CA ARG A 56 8.10 3.96 0.82
C ARG A 56 7.03 3.37 -0.11
N GLY A 57 6.03 4.16 -0.48
CA GLY A 57 4.87 3.66 -1.26
C GLY A 57 4.14 2.53 -0.53
N LYS A 58 4.27 1.31 -1.05
CA LYS A 58 3.67 0.08 -0.48
C LYS A 58 4.72 -0.86 0.12
N TYR A 59 5.94 -0.38 0.33
CA TYR A 59 7.06 -1.11 0.93
C TYR A 59 7.28 -0.65 2.37
N LEU A 60 7.45 -1.60 3.29
CA LEU A 60 7.94 -1.38 4.64
C LEU A 60 9.47 -1.51 4.63
N LEU A 61 10.14 -0.60 5.31
CA LEU A 61 11.59 -0.47 5.36
C LEU A 61 12.04 -0.61 6.81
N PHE A 62 12.62 -1.76 7.15
CA PHE A 62 13.14 -2.05 8.48
C PHE A 62 14.63 -1.77 8.48
N ASP A 63 15.07 -0.70 9.13
CA ASP A 63 16.47 -0.32 9.24
C ASP A 63 17.09 -0.94 10.49
N PHE A 64 18.17 -1.71 10.31
CA PHE A 64 18.94 -2.35 11.36
C PHE A 64 20.34 -1.74 11.51
N GLY A 65 20.58 -0.56 10.93
CA GLY A 65 21.85 0.18 11.02
C GLY A 65 22.96 -0.31 10.09
N ALA A 66 22.91 -1.56 9.62
CA ALA A 66 23.86 -2.11 8.66
C ALA A 66 23.28 -2.26 7.26
N GLY A 67 22.05 -1.82 7.08
CA GLY A 67 21.26 -1.91 5.87
C GLY A 67 19.78 -2.10 6.22
N THR A 68 18.96 -2.22 5.18
CA THR A 68 17.51 -2.19 5.30
C THR A 68 16.87 -3.46 4.75
N GLN A 69 16.05 -4.11 5.58
CA GLN A 69 15.15 -5.15 5.09
C GLN A 69 13.91 -4.47 4.49
N ILE A 70 13.59 -4.86 3.26
CA ILE A 70 12.41 -4.38 2.52
C ILE A 70 11.34 -5.46 2.58
N VAL A 71 10.12 -5.11 3.04
CA VAL A 71 8.98 -6.01 3.01
C VAL A 71 7.87 -5.43 2.17
N HIS A 72 7.31 -6.24 1.26
CA HIS A 72 6.13 -5.91 0.47
C HIS A 72 5.04 -6.95 0.72
N LEU A 73 3.84 -6.51 1.08
CA LEU A 73 2.75 -7.40 1.47
C LEU A 73 2.07 -8.11 0.28
N GLY A 74 2.42 -7.78 -0.95
CA GLY A 74 1.84 -8.40 -2.15
C GLY A 74 0.35 -8.12 -2.28
N MET A 75 -0.45 -9.17 -2.43
CA MET A 75 -1.91 -9.06 -2.60
C MET A 75 -2.70 -9.52 -1.38
N SER A 76 -2.16 -10.42 -0.58
CA SER A 76 -2.82 -11.07 0.56
C SER A 76 -1.91 -11.16 1.79
N GLY A 77 -0.72 -10.60 1.71
CA GLY A 77 0.23 -10.59 2.81
C GLY A 77 -0.21 -9.68 3.95
N SER A 78 0.05 -10.12 5.16
CA SER A 78 -0.09 -9.35 6.39
C SER A 78 1.10 -9.59 7.30
N LEU A 79 1.48 -8.56 8.05
CA LEU A 79 2.45 -8.63 9.12
C LEU A 79 1.73 -8.36 10.44
N ARG A 80 1.90 -9.25 11.41
CA ARG A 80 1.31 -9.11 12.73
C ARG A 80 2.26 -9.57 13.82
N VAL A 81 2.03 -9.11 15.02
CA VAL A 81 2.67 -9.67 16.20
C VAL A 81 1.91 -10.93 16.61
N ALA A 82 2.59 -12.07 16.59
CA ALA A 82 2.03 -13.35 17.03
C ALA A 82 2.16 -13.51 18.54
N GLY A 83 1.24 -14.25 19.14
CA GLY A 83 1.32 -14.62 20.55
C GLY A 83 2.57 -15.51 20.83
N PRO A 84 3.12 -15.48 22.05
CA PRO A 84 4.39 -16.15 22.37
C PRO A 84 4.36 -17.67 22.18
N ASN A 85 3.19 -18.29 22.24
CA ASN A 85 2.98 -19.73 22.04
C ASN A 85 2.06 -20.05 20.88
N GLU A 86 1.81 -19.07 19.99
CA GLU A 86 0.94 -19.26 18.85
C GLU A 86 1.62 -20.09 17.77
N PRO A 87 1.12 -21.31 17.46
CA PRO A 87 1.71 -22.11 16.41
C PRO A 87 1.57 -21.44 15.05
N ALA A 88 2.58 -21.66 14.18
CA ALA A 88 2.50 -21.16 12.83
C ALA A 88 1.45 -21.91 12.01
N ALA A 89 0.61 -21.19 11.29
CA ALA A 89 -0.41 -21.73 10.39
C ALA A 89 0.14 -21.97 8.97
N LEU A 90 -0.66 -22.61 8.10
CA LEU A 90 -0.27 -23.04 6.73
C LEU A 90 0.40 -21.95 5.87
N HIS A 91 0.05 -20.70 6.05
CA HIS A 91 0.55 -19.58 5.21
C HIS A 91 1.46 -18.61 5.96
N ASP A 92 1.90 -18.98 7.15
CA ASP A 92 2.86 -18.21 7.94
C ASP A 92 4.28 -18.59 7.48
N HIS A 93 4.88 -17.74 6.64
CA HIS A 93 6.09 -18.08 5.89
C HIS A 93 7.37 -17.63 6.58
N VAL A 94 7.35 -16.50 7.28
CA VAL A 94 8.53 -15.96 7.97
C VAL A 94 8.15 -15.43 9.34
N ASP A 95 8.93 -15.78 10.36
CA ASP A 95 8.88 -15.20 11.69
C ASP A 95 10.20 -14.52 12.01
N TRP A 96 10.12 -13.33 12.62
CA TRP A 96 11.25 -12.61 13.22
C TRP A 96 11.05 -12.61 14.74
N LEU A 97 12.02 -13.16 15.47
CA LEU A 97 11.99 -13.31 16.92
C LEU A 97 12.90 -12.25 17.54
N PHE A 98 12.32 -11.41 18.40
CA PHE A 98 13.03 -10.34 19.09
C PHE A 98 13.45 -10.73 20.52
N ASP A 99 14.31 -9.92 21.14
CA ASP A 99 14.93 -10.18 22.45
C ASP A 99 13.94 -10.13 23.62
N ASP A 100 12.81 -9.43 23.47
CA ASP A 100 11.73 -9.35 24.44
C ASP A 100 10.70 -10.49 24.30
N GLY A 101 10.92 -11.43 23.37
CA GLY A 101 10.00 -12.52 23.05
C GLY A 101 8.91 -12.16 22.02
N THR A 102 8.92 -10.93 21.51
CA THR A 102 8.01 -10.54 20.44
C THR A 102 8.29 -11.33 19.16
N ILE A 103 7.24 -11.86 18.52
CA ILE A 103 7.31 -12.56 17.24
C ILE A 103 6.56 -11.75 16.21
N LEU A 104 7.29 -11.17 15.25
CA LEU A 104 6.69 -10.60 14.04
C LEU A 104 6.50 -11.71 13.03
N ARG A 105 5.28 -11.88 12.51
CA ARG A 105 4.91 -12.97 11.61
C ARG A 105 4.39 -12.46 10.28
N LEU A 106 4.98 -12.96 9.19
CA LEU A 106 4.48 -12.75 7.83
C LEU A 106 3.59 -13.90 7.42
N ARG A 107 2.31 -13.62 7.19
CA ARG A 107 1.34 -14.52 6.56
C ARG A 107 1.08 -14.05 5.12
N ASP A 108 1.19 -14.93 4.12
CA ASP A 108 0.88 -14.59 2.72
C ASP A 108 0.36 -15.80 1.93
N PRO A 109 -0.96 -16.05 1.91
CA PRO A 109 -1.56 -17.18 1.23
C PRO A 109 -1.20 -17.28 -0.27
N ARG A 110 -1.00 -16.15 -0.94
CA ARG A 110 -0.73 -16.11 -2.39
C ARG A 110 0.75 -16.04 -2.74
N ARG A 111 1.62 -15.77 -1.76
CA ARG A 111 3.08 -15.64 -1.92
C ARG A 111 3.50 -14.58 -2.96
N PHE A 112 2.72 -13.50 -3.06
CA PHE A 112 3.02 -12.35 -3.91
C PHE A 112 3.73 -11.23 -3.14
N GLY A 113 3.96 -11.41 -1.86
CA GLY A 113 4.80 -10.59 -1.01
C GLY A 113 6.27 -10.77 -1.32
N ALA A 114 7.08 -9.98 -0.65
CA ALA A 114 8.53 -10.06 -0.73
C ALA A 114 9.18 -9.71 0.60
N VAL A 115 10.28 -10.38 0.90
CA VAL A 115 11.23 -10.04 1.96
C VAL A 115 12.60 -9.97 1.30
N LEU A 116 13.19 -8.77 1.25
CA LEU A 116 14.42 -8.50 0.52
C LEU A 116 15.41 -7.76 1.43
N TRP A 117 16.64 -7.64 1.01
CA TRP A 117 17.68 -6.87 1.68
C TRP A 117 18.33 -5.86 0.75
N THR A 118 18.73 -4.73 1.28
CA THR A 118 19.56 -3.75 0.57
C THR A 118 20.49 -3.00 1.53
N ASP A 119 21.69 -2.71 1.06
CA ASP A 119 22.62 -1.82 1.73
C ASP A 119 22.38 -0.35 1.34
N ASP A 120 21.62 -0.10 0.26
CA ASP A 120 21.27 1.24 -0.23
C ASP A 120 19.82 1.27 -0.74
N VAL A 121 18.93 1.85 0.05
CA VAL A 121 17.50 2.00 -0.27
C VAL A 121 17.30 2.84 -1.53
N ALA A 122 18.11 3.89 -1.74
CA ALA A 122 17.94 4.82 -2.85
C ALA A 122 18.26 4.17 -4.20
N ARG A 123 19.16 3.20 -4.22
CA ARG A 123 19.60 2.48 -5.42
C ARG A 123 18.86 1.16 -5.66
N HIS A 124 18.04 0.72 -4.70
CA HIS A 124 17.34 -0.55 -4.87
C HIS A 124 16.39 -0.51 -6.08
N PRO A 125 16.44 -1.48 -7.02
CA PRO A 125 15.69 -1.44 -8.29
C PRO A 125 14.18 -1.25 -8.15
N LEU A 126 13.57 -1.77 -7.08
CA LEU A 126 12.15 -1.62 -6.81
C LEU A 126 11.77 -0.26 -6.21
N LEU A 127 12.73 0.53 -5.74
CA LEU A 127 12.50 1.80 -5.04
C LEU A 127 13.02 3.01 -5.81
N ALA A 128 14.10 2.86 -6.59
CA ALA A 128 14.80 3.95 -7.27
C ALA A 128 13.93 4.71 -8.28
N HIS A 129 12.94 4.05 -8.88
CA HIS A 129 12.07 4.64 -9.90
C HIS A 129 10.70 5.08 -9.38
N LEU A 130 10.49 5.03 -8.07
CA LEU A 130 9.23 5.43 -7.47
C LEU A 130 9.06 6.95 -7.49
N GLY A 131 7.89 7.41 -7.92
CA GLY A 131 7.45 8.80 -7.87
C GLY A 131 7.29 9.33 -6.43
N PRO A 132 6.84 10.57 -6.25
CA PRO A 132 6.69 11.19 -4.94
C PRO A 132 5.67 10.48 -4.04
N GLU A 133 5.88 10.62 -2.72
CA GLU A 133 4.88 10.24 -1.71
C GLU A 133 3.67 11.17 -1.83
N PRO A 134 2.44 10.62 -1.90
CA PRO A 134 1.24 11.42 -2.18
C PRO A 134 0.92 12.45 -1.09
N LEU A 135 1.31 12.20 0.17
CA LEU A 135 1.01 13.07 1.30
C LEU A 135 2.06 14.17 1.55
N THR A 136 3.12 14.20 0.73
CA THR A 136 4.17 15.24 0.83
C THR A 136 3.90 16.41 -0.13
N PRO A 137 4.59 17.55 0.05
CA PRO A 137 4.54 18.67 -0.90
C PRO A 137 5.07 18.33 -2.29
N ALA A 138 5.94 17.33 -2.43
CA ALA A 138 6.52 16.90 -3.71
C ALA A 138 5.47 16.37 -4.72
N PHE A 139 4.33 15.88 -4.23
CA PHE A 139 3.18 15.52 -5.06
C PHE A 139 2.20 16.70 -5.10
N ASP A 140 2.29 17.49 -6.15
CA ASP A 140 1.44 18.65 -6.39
C ASP A 140 0.76 18.64 -7.76
N ALA A 141 -0.05 19.66 -8.05
CA ALA A 141 -0.78 19.79 -9.30
C ALA A 141 0.14 20.03 -10.50
N ALA A 142 1.27 20.69 -10.31
CA ALA A 142 2.24 20.95 -11.39
C ALA A 142 2.91 19.63 -11.81
N TRP A 143 3.34 18.84 -10.82
CA TRP A 143 3.88 17.50 -11.05
C TRP A 143 2.89 16.59 -11.78
N LEU A 144 1.66 16.47 -11.28
CA LEU A 144 0.65 15.61 -11.90
C LEU A 144 0.32 16.07 -13.32
N HIS A 145 0.11 17.38 -13.54
CA HIS A 145 -0.20 17.93 -14.85
C HIS A 145 0.94 17.69 -15.85
N ALA A 146 2.20 17.87 -15.45
CA ALA A 146 3.36 17.59 -16.30
C ALA A 146 3.39 16.13 -16.78
N HIS A 147 3.05 15.17 -15.87
CA HIS A 147 2.99 13.75 -16.20
C HIS A 147 1.75 13.38 -17.05
N CYS A 148 0.66 14.12 -16.94
CA CYS A 148 -0.55 13.90 -17.72
C CYS A 148 -0.43 14.38 -19.17
N ARG A 149 0.22 15.51 -19.45
CA ARG A 149 0.20 16.22 -20.74
C ARG A 149 0.53 15.36 -21.97
N ARG A 150 1.38 14.35 -21.84
CA ARG A 150 1.84 13.50 -22.95
C ARG A 150 1.27 12.09 -22.91
N ARG A 151 0.30 11.80 -22.02
CA ARG A 151 -0.22 10.45 -21.83
C ARG A 151 -1.66 10.33 -22.37
N ASN A 152 -1.87 9.43 -23.34
CA ASN A 152 -3.20 9.05 -23.82
C ASN A 152 -3.91 8.06 -22.90
N ALA A 153 -3.18 7.42 -21.98
CA ALA A 153 -3.73 6.49 -21.02
C ALA A 153 -4.83 7.16 -20.17
N ALA A 154 -5.78 6.35 -19.71
CA ALA A 154 -6.82 6.80 -18.80
C ALA A 154 -6.22 7.35 -17.50
N ILE A 155 -6.77 8.44 -16.99
CA ILE A 155 -6.25 9.10 -15.77
C ILE A 155 -6.13 8.14 -14.58
N LYS A 156 -7.07 7.20 -14.44
CA LYS A 156 -6.98 6.19 -13.41
C LYS A 156 -5.70 5.36 -13.50
N GLN A 157 -5.30 4.97 -14.70
CA GLN A 157 -4.06 4.20 -14.91
C GLN A 157 -2.83 5.04 -14.61
N VAL A 158 -2.88 6.35 -14.93
CA VAL A 158 -1.76 7.27 -14.67
C VAL A 158 -1.53 7.48 -13.17
N ILE A 159 -2.58 7.69 -12.37
CA ILE A 159 -2.42 7.84 -10.91
C ILE A 159 -2.16 6.51 -10.18
N MET A 160 -2.31 5.37 -10.84
CA MET A 160 -1.91 4.06 -10.33
C MET A 160 -0.49 3.66 -10.75
N ASP A 161 0.15 4.44 -11.62
CA ASP A 161 1.56 4.27 -11.99
C ASP A 161 2.44 4.77 -10.84
N ALA A 162 3.19 3.85 -10.24
CA ALA A 162 4.05 4.16 -9.09
C ALA A 162 5.19 5.13 -9.44
N GLY A 163 5.53 5.32 -10.71
CA GLY A 163 6.46 6.35 -11.17
C GLY A 163 5.85 7.76 -11.18
N VAL A 164 4.51 7.88 -11.17
CA VAL A 164 3.81 9.17 -11.12
C VAL A 164 3.48 9.56 -9.68
N VAL A 165 2.91 8.64 -8.92
CA VAL A 165 2.62 8.79 -7.49
C VAL A 165 2.60 7.41 -6.84
N VAL A 166 3.27 7.26 -5.72
CA VAL A 166 3.34 5.96 -5.05
C VAL A 166 2.10 5.68 -4.21
N GLY A 167 1.85 4.40 -3.96
CA GLY A 167 0.90 3.97 -2.94
C GLY A 167 -0.57 3.94 -3.38
N VAL A 168 -0.96 4.70 -4.38
CA VAL A 168 -2.34 4.72 -4.90
C VAL A 168 -2.61 3.43 -5.68
N GLY A 169 -3.62 2.69 -5.29
CA GLY A 169 -4.04 1.48 -5.97
C GLY A 169 -5.48 1.58 -6.48
N ASN A 170 -6.13 0.43 -6.67
CA ASN A 170 -7.41 0.36 -7.36
C ASN A 170 -8.58 0.99 -6.57
N ILE A 171 -8.55 0.82 -5.25
CA ILE A 171 -9.58 1.37 -4.36
C ILE A 171 -9.45 2.88 -4.33
N TYR A 172 -8.30 3.35 -3.90
CA TYR A 172 -8.08 4.77 -3.64
C TYR A 172 -8.01 5.60 -4.91
N ALA A 173 -7.60 5.04 -6.07
CA ALA A 173 -7.74 5.70 -7.35
C ALA A 173 -9.22 5.92 -7.74
N SER A 174 -10.09 4.94 -7.53
CA SER A 174 -11.53 5.08 -7.83
C SER A 174 -12.20 6.12 -6.92
N GLU A 175 -11.91 6.07 -5.62
CA GLU A 175 -12.46 7.00 -4.63
C GLU A 175 -11.95 8.43 -4.87
N SER A 176 -10.65 8.63 -5.11
CA SER A 176 -10.07 9.94 -5.39
C SER A 176 -10.65 10.57 -6.64
N LEU A 177 -10.86 9.78 -7.71
CA LEU A 177 -11.48 10.26 -8.94
C LEU A 177 -12.96 10.64 -8.75
N PHE A 178 -13.67 9.93 -7.88
CA PHE A 178 -15.04 10.31 -7.50
C PHE A 178 -15.05 11.66 -6.77
N HIS A 179 -14.21 11.83 -5.76
CA HIS A 179 -14.09 13.08 -5.00
C HIS A 179 -13.66 14.26 -5.88
N ALA A 180 -12.81 14.03 -6.88
CA ALA A 180 -12.39 15.05 -7.83
C ALA A 180 -13.43 15.36 -8.91
N GLY A 181 -14.50 14.56 -9.05
CA GLY A 181 -15.51 14.69 -10.10
C GLY A 181 -15.01 14.29 -11.49
N ILE A 182 -13.97 13.43 -11.57
CA ILE A 182 -13.31 13.08 -12.83
C ILE A 182 -13.64 11.63 -13.21
N ARG A 183 -14.07 11.43 -14.48
CA ARG A 183 -14.34 10.08 -15.00
C ARG A 183 -13.04 9.28 -15.12
N PRO A 184 -12.96 8.03 -14.62
CA PRO A 184 -11.72 7.23 -14.61
C PRO A 184 -11.15 6.95 -16.01
N ALA A 185 -11.98 6.93 -17.05
CA ALA A 185 -11.59 6.69 -18.43
C ALA A 185 -11.11 7.95 -19.18
N THR A 186 -11.16 9.13 -18.56
CA THR A 186 -10.68 10.37 -19.18
C THR A 186 -9.21 10.23 -19.55
N ALA A 187 -8.86 10.52 -20.80
CA ALA A 187 -7.46 10.52 -21.21
C ALA A 187 -6.68 11.58 -20.42
N ALA A 188 -5.58 11.19 -19.80
CA ALA A 188 -4.84 12.05 -18.87
C ALA A 188 -4.45 13.39 -19.49
N ARG A 189 -4.03 13.41 -20.77
CA ARG A 189 -3.67 14.65 -21.51
C ARG A 189 -4.80 15.68 -21.61
N ARG A 190 -6.05 15.29 -21.33
CA ARG A 190 -7.21 16.20 -21.35
C ARG A 190 -7.43 16.90 -20.00
N LEU A 191 -6.74 16.51 -18.96
CA LEU A 191 -6.87 17.15 -17.65
C LEU A 191 -6.24 18.55 -17.70
N SER A 192 -7.05 19.56 -17.38
CA SER A 192 -6.55 20.90 -17.11
C SER A 192 -5.79 20.97 -15.78
N ARG A 193 -4.97 22.01 -15.60
CA ARG A 193 -4.28 22.23 -14.32
C ARG A 193 -5.22 22.32 -13.12
N PRO A 194 -6.36 23.04 -13.18
CA PRO A 194 -7.35 23.03 -12.09
C PRO A 194 -7.95 21.64 -11.82
N ALA A 195 -8.13 20.79 -12.85
CA ALA A 195 -8.57 19.41 -12.66
C ALA A 195 -7.50 18.57 -11.93
N CYS A 196 -6.23 18.78 -12.25
CA CYS A 196 -5.13 18.15 -11.52
C CYS A 196 -5.06 18.62 -10.06
N GLU A 197 -5.31 19.90 -9.78
CA GLU A 197 -5.36 20.44 -8.41
C GLU A 197 -6.46 19.75 -7.58
N ARG A 198 -7.68 19.63 -8.12
CA ARG A 198 -8.76 18.89 -7.45
C ARG A 198 -8.39 17.42 -7.22
N LEU A 199 -7.75 16.78 -8.20
CA LEU A 199 -7.39 15.37 -8.10
C LEU A 199 -6.29 15.14 -7.05
N VAL A 200 -5.27 15.99 -7.00
CA VAL A 200 -4.22 15.94 -5.97
C VAL A 200 -4.82 16.12 -4.57
N THR A 201 -5.69 17.12 -4.39
CA THR A 201 -6.40 17.37 -3.14
C THR A 201 -7.25 16.15 -2.75
N ALA A 202 -7.98 15.57 -3.70
CA ALA A 202 -8.80 14.38 -3.47
C ALA A 202 -7.97 13.16 -3.08
N ILE A 203 -6.83 12.92 -3.75
CA ILE A 203 -5.91 11.81 -3.40
C ILE A 203 -5.40 11.97 -1.97
N LYS A 204 -4.90 13.15 -1.60
CA LYS A 204 -4.42 13.43 -0.25
C LYS A 204 -5.52 13.22 0.79
N HIS A 205 -6.71 13.77 0.54
CA HIS A 205 -7.86 13.64 1.44
C HIS A 205 -8.26 12.17 1.65
N VAL A 206 -8.46 11.42 0.56
CA VAL A 206 -8.91 10.02 0.62
C VAL A 206 -7.89 9.14 1.33
N LEU A 207 -6.60 9.30 1.03
CA LEU A 207 -5.54 8.51 1.67
C LEU A 207 -5.42 8.84 3.17
N THR A 208 -5.49 10.11 3.55
CA THR A 208 -5.45 10.53 4.96
C THR A 208 -6.65 9.96 5.73
N ALA A 209 -7.86 10.07 5.16
CA ALA A 209 -9.06 9.50 5.78
C ALA A 209 -8.98 7.97 5.91
N ALA A 210 -8.42 7.30 4.91
CA ALA A 210 -8.23 5.85 4.94
C ALA A 210 -7.21 5.41 6.01
N ILE A 211 -6.10 6.12 6.17
CA ILE A 211 -5.12 5.85 7.24
C ILE A 211 -5.79 6.04 8.61
N ALA A 212 -6.52 7.14 8.81
CA ALA A 212 -7.22 7.39 10.07
C ALA A 212 -8.29 6.35 10.41
N ALA A 213 -8.86 5.69 9.38
CA ALA A 213 -9.83 4.60 9.55
C ALA A 213 -9.18 3.20 9.67
N GLY A 214 -7.86 3.09 9.80
CA GLY A 214 -7.15 1.82 9.89
C GLY A 214 -7.02 1.04 8.55
N GLY A 215 -7.20 1.72 7.42
CA GLY A 215 -7.18 1.10 6.09
C GLY A 215 -8.51 0.46 5.70
N SER A 216 -8.54 -0.21 4.53
CA SER A 216 -9.70 -0.95 4.04
C SER A 216 -9.55 -2.44 4.34
N SER A 217 -10.58 -3.05 4.93
CA SER A 217 -10.69 -4.51 4.99
C SER A 217 -11.06 -5.04 3.61
N LEU A 218 -10.07 -5.45 2.84
CA LEU A 218 -10.29 -6.45 1.80
C LEU A 218 -10.30 -7.83 2.47
N ARG A 219 -11.04 -8.76 1.91
CA ARG A 219 -11.35 -10.10 2.48
C ARG A 219 -10.17 -10.86 3.12
N ASP A 220 -8.94 -10.45 2.84
CA ASP A 220 -7.72 -11.17 3.22
C ASP A 220 -6.72 -10.30 4.01
N TYR A 221 -7.05 -9.02 4.37
CA TYR A 221 -6.15 -8.14 5.11
C TYR A 221 -6.66 -7.87 6.52
N VAL A 222 -5.81 -8.11 7.49
CA VAL A 222 -5.94 -7.68 8.88
C VAL A 222 -4.73 -6.82 9.23
N ASP A 223 -4.89 -5.88 10.16
CA ASP A 223 -3.80 -5.04 10.63
C ASP A 223 -2.79 -5.82 11.50
N SER A 224 -1.83 -5.13 12.09
CA SER A 224 -0.82 -5.72 12.96
C SER A 224 -1.37 -6.31 14.27
N SER A 225 -2.61 -6.00 14.63
CA SER A 225 -3.34 -6.53 15.79
C SER A 225 -4.30 -7.68 15.42
N GLY A 226 -4.44 -7.98 14.11
CA GLY A 226 -5.39 -8.96 13.60
C GLY A 226 -6.79 -8.39 13.36
N GLU A 227 -6.97 -7.06 13.48
CA GLU A 227 -8.25 -6.38 13.30
C GLU A 227 -8.51 -6.00 11.84
N LEU A 228 -9.79 -5.89 11.50
CA LEU A 228 -10.24 -5.46 10.18
C LEU A 228 -10.30 -3.93 10.10
N GLY A 229 -9.75 -3.33 9.03
CA GLY A 229 -9.90 -1.89 8.78
C GLY A 229 -11.34 -1.51 8.37
N TYR A 230 -11.78 -0.31 8.69
CA TYR A 230 -13.17 0.13 8.52
C TYR A 230 -13.42 1.05 7.31
N PHE A 231 -12.42 1.40 6.53
CA PHE A 231 -12.58 2.33 5.41
C PHE A 231 -13.52 1.80 4.32
N GLN A 232 -13.62 0.48 4.13
CA GLN A 232 -14.51 -0.10 3.12
C GLN A 232 -15.99 0.27 3.33
N LEU A 233 -16.42 0.49 4.57
CA LEU A 233 -17.77 0.95 4.88
C LEU A 233 -18.04 2.39 4.39
N GLN A 234 -16.99 3.16 4.12
CA GLN A 234 -17.03 4.57 3.71
C GLN A 234 -16.94 4.76 2.19
N THR A 235 -16.66 3.70 1.40
CA THR A 235 -16.50 3.86 -0.06
C THR A 235 -17.72 4.50 -0.72
N ARG A 236 -17.45 5.40 -1.66
CA ARG A 236 -18.47 6.11 -2.46
C ARG A 236 -18.83 5.37 -3.73
N VAL A 237 -17.84 4.78 -4.39
CA VAL A 237 -18.00 4.09 -5.68
C VAL A 237 -17.38 2.71 -5.73
N TYR A 238 -16.26 2.47 -5.03
CA TYR A 238 -15.54 1.21 -5.14
C TYR A 238 -16.39 0.04 -4.65
N ASP A 239 -16.46 -1.00 -5.48
CA ASP A 239 -17.25 -2.24 -5.27
C ASP A 239 -18.77 -2.01 -5.04
N ARG A 240 -19.29 -0.88 -5.57
CA ARG A 240 -20.70 -0.50 -5.44
C ARG A 240 -21.44 -0.48 -6.78
N ALA A 241 -21.03 -1.29 -7.76
CA ALA A 241 -21.70 -1.36 -9.06
C ALA A 241 -23.20 -1.67 -8.91
N GLY A 242 -24.05 -0.91 -9.60
CA GLY A 242 -25.50 -1.03 -9.55
C GLY A 242 -26.17 -0.38 -8.33
N LEU A 243 -25.42 -0.11 -7.25
CA LEU A 243 -25.95 0.59 -6.07
C LEU A 243 -26.11 2.09 -6.35
N PRO A 244 -27.06 2.78 -5.67
CA PRO A 244 -27.24 4.21 -5.82
C PRO A 244 -26.00 5.00 -5.35
N CYS A 245 -25.63 6.00 -6.12
CA CYS A 245 -24.61 6.98 -5.72
C CYS A 245 -25.04 7.68 -4.43
N LYS A 246 -24.16 7.75 -3.43
CA LYS A 246 -24.45 8.40 -2.15
C LYS A 246 -24.67 9.93 -2.27
N THR A 247 -24.39 10.54 -3.44
CA THR A 247 -24.53 11.97 -3.69
C THR A 247 -25.76 12.29 -4.55
N CYS A 248 -26.01 11.53 -5.63
CA CYS A 248 -27.07 11.86 -6.63
C CYS A 248 -28.03 10.70 -6.93
N ALA A 249 -27.96 9.60 -6.19
CA ALA A 249 -28.76 8.39 -6.33
C ALA A 249 -28.62 7.64 -7.69
N THR A 250 -27.92 8.18 -8.67
CA THR A 250 -27.66 7.48 -9.94
C THR A 250 -26.90 6.18 -9.72
N PRO A 251 -27.26 5.06 -10.37
CA PRO A 251 -26.53 3.80 -10.20
C PRO A 251 -25.05 3.92 -10.59
N ILE A 252 -24.16 3.42 -9.71
CA ILE A 252 -22.73 3.34 -9.96
C ILE A 252 -22.46 2.38 -11.12
N ARG A 253 -21.63 2.81 -12.06
CA ARG A 253 -21.20 2.00 -13.20
C ARG A 253 -19.86 1.32 -12.93
N ARG A 254 -19.68 0.14 -13.54
CA ARG A 254 -18.43 -0.61 -13.55
C ARG A 254 -17.92 -0.71 -14.99
N ILE A 255 -16.63 -0.44 -15.17
CA ILE A 255 -15.90 -0.68 -16.42
C ILE A 255 -14.60 -1.44 -16.11
N VAL A 256 -13.96 -2.01 -17.11
CA VAL A 256 -12.65 -2.67 -16.97
C VAL A 256 -11.58 -1.83 -17.67
N GLN A 257 -10.49 -1.52 -16.97
CA GLN A 257 -9.36 -0.75 -17.48
C GLN A 257 -8.07 -1.43 -17.03
N GLY A 258 -7.18 -1.79 -17.97
CA GLY A 258 -5.93 -2.46 -17.67
C GLY A 258 -6.12 -3.71 -16.79
N GLN A 259 -7.09 -4.57 -17.12
CA GLN A 259 -7.47 -5.79 -16.39
C GLN A 259 -8.00 -5.54 -14.96
N ARG A 260 -8.36 -4.31 -14.60
CA ARG A 260 -8.88 -3.97 -13.27
C ARG A 260 -10.26 -3.33 -13.37
N ALA A 261 -11.15 -3.69 -12.46
CA ALA A 261 -12.45 -3.04 -12.34
C ALA A 261 -12.28 -1.58 -11.90
N SER A 262 -13.03 -0.69 -12.54
CA SER A 262 -13.14 0.73 -12.19
C SER A 262 -14.60 1.05 -11.94
N PHE A 263 -14.90 1.74 -10.86
CA PHE A 263 -16.24 2.09 -10.45
C PHE A 263 -16.40 3.62 -10.47
N TYR A 264 -17.52 4.12 -10.97
CA TYR A 264 -17.76 5.56 -11.05
C TYR A 264 -19.25 5.91 -11.13
N CYS A 265 -19.60 7.11 -10.69
CA CYS A 265 -20.92 7.69 -10.92
C CYS A 265 -20.93 8.45 -12.26
N PRO A 266 -21.80 8.09 -13.24
CA PRO A 266 -21.80 8.74 -14.55
C PRO A 266 -22.29 10.19 -14.54
N VAL A 267 -22.95 10.63 -13.46
CA VAL A 267 -23.47 12.00 -13.28
C VAL A 267 -22.47 12.88 -12.52
N CYS A 268 -21.94 12.37 -11.39
CA CYS A 268 -21.00 13.14 -10.57
C CYS A 268 -19.59 13.25 -11.18
N GLN A 269 -19.21 12.31 -12.07
CA GLN A 269 -17.88 12.27 -12.69
C GLN A 269 -18.00 12.51 -14.20
N ARG A 270 -17.40 13.59 -14.66
CA ARG A 270 -17.46 14.04 -16.06
C ARG A 270 -16.09 14.06 -16.72
#